data_0da28fafdd29d3ead972be0811cc19e7
#
_entry.id   0da28fafdd29d3ead972be0811cc19e7
#
_cell.length_a   1.000
_cell.length_b   1.000
_cell.length_c   1.000
_cell.angle_alpha   90.00
_cell.angle_beta   90.00
_cell.angle_gamma   90.00
#
_symmetry.space_group_name_H-M   'P 1'
#
loop_
_entity.id
_entity.type
_entity.pdbx_description
1 polymer ?
#
loop_
_entity_poly.entity_id
_entity_poly.type
_entity_poly.pdbx_seq_one_letter_code
_entity_poly.pdbx_strand_id
1 'polypeptide(L)'
;LPSVTEYYRAHTPVREVGPGDIDWDHLFGELRTRWFSTGGIYTSLSDKTANLAVEGMKKAGQYGAGRSFDLNYRSNVEPDKNRARDINREIVPHVEFLVGNQDDFDDALGYETEKVPKDASFEVWLDIYTKMLRQVANDYPNLKYIGTQLRGALSADRINWSAVLYDVESDVV
;
A
#
# COMPACT_ATOMS: atom_id res chain seq x y z
N LEU A 1 0.91 -32.77 2.60
CA LEU A 1 0.02 -31.63 2.85
C LEU A 1 0.85 -30.34 2.68
N PRO A 2 0.33 -29.32 2.02
CA PRO A 2 1.03 -28.04 1.93
C PRO A 2 1.20 -27.47 3.34
N SER A 3 2.35 -26.85 3.60
CA SER A 3 2.59 -26.15 4.86
C SER A 3 1.71 -24.90 4.94
N VAL A 4 1.02 -24.71 6.06
CA VAL A 4 0.24 -23.49 6.34
C VAL A 4 1.02 -22.70 7.37
N THR A 5 1.31 -21.43 7.06
CA THR A 5 1.95 -20.52 8.00
C THR A 5 0.86 -19.68 8.68
N GLU A 6 0.72 -19.83 9.98
CA GLU A 6 -0.17 -19.00 10.79
C GLU A 6 0.61 -17.89 11.48
N TYR A 7 0.15 -16.65 11.36
CA TYR A 7 0.72 -15.51 12.04
C TYR A 7 -0.17 -15.07 13.21
N TYR A 8 0.31 -15.27 14.43
CA TYR A 8 -0.40 -14.82 15.61
C TYR A 8 0.01 -13.37 15.94
N ARG A 9 -0.88 -12.42 15.64
CA ARG A 9 -0.63 -10.97 15.80
C ARG A 9 -1.50 -10.31 16.87
N ALA A 10 -2.48 -11.03 17.42
CA ALA A 10 -3.51 -10.46 18.29
C ALA A 10 -2.98 -9.83 19.58
N HIS A 11 -1.86 -10.32 20.14
CA HIS A 11 -1.31 -9.84 21.43
C HIS A 11 0.17 -9.41 21.31
N THR A 12 0.55 -8.85 20.17
CA THR A 12 1.90 -8.32 19.99
C THR A 12 2.00 -6.90 20.57
N PRO A 13 3.11 -6.55 21.27
CA PRO A 13 3.29 -5.20 21.81
C PRO A 13 3.18 -4.09 20.79
N VAL A 14 3.55 -4.36 19.54
CA VAL A 14 3.45 -3.38 18.45
C VAL A 14 2.03 -2.87 18.20
N ARG A 15 1.00 -3.61 18.56
CA ARG A 15 -0.40 -3.16 18.46
C ARG A 15 -0.75 -2.02 19.41
N GLU A 16 0.00 -1.89 20.50
CA GLU A 16 -0.24 -0.92 21.55
C GLU A 16 0.45 0.42 21.28
N VAL A 17 1.39 0.46 20.34
CA VAL A 17 2.08 1.69 19.92
C VAL A 17 1.08 2.58 19.18
N GLY A 18 0.96 3.83 19.61
CA GLY A 18 -0.03 4.77 19.10
C GLY A 18 0.49 6.20 18.99
N PRO A 19 -0.38 7.15 18.63
CA PRO A 19 -0.01 8.55 18.52
C PRO A 19 0.65 9.08 19.78
N GLY A 20 1.76 9.81 19.59
CA GLY A 20 2.56 10.38 20.70
C GLY A 20 3.63 9.45 21.28
N ASP A 21 3.66 8.15 20.92
CA ASP A 21 4.69 7.23 21.40
C ASP A 21 6.03 7.37 20.65
N ILE A 22 6.04 8.08 19.52
CA ILE A 22 7.24 8.26 18.68
C ILE A 22 7.60 9.75 18.64
N ASP A 23 8.85 10.04 18.93
CA ASP A 23 9.42 11.39 18.77
C ASP A 23 9.77 11.65 17.30
N TRP A 24 8.76 12.08 16.54
CA TRP A 24 8.92 12.39 15.13
C TRP A 24 9.82 13.60 14.85
N ASP A 25 9.84 14.56 15.78
CA ASP A 25 10.65 15.75 15.64
C ASP A 25 12.14 15.40 15.80
N HIS A 26 12.47 14.47 16.68
CA HIS A 26 13.81 13.88 16.74
C HIS A 26 14.16 13.12 15.45
N LEU A 27 13.26 12.25 14.97
CA LEU A 27 13.53 11.41 13.78
C LEU A 27 13.71 12.26 12.51
N PHE A 28 12.77 13.15 12.22
CA PHE A 28 12.78 13.90 10.97
C PHE A 28 13.55 15.23 11.07
N GLY A 29 13.53 15.88 12.22
CA GLY A 29 14.20 17.16 12.47
C GLY A 29 15.68 16.98 12.79
N GLU A 30 16.01 16.28 13.87
CA GLU A 30 17.40 16.15 14.34
C GLU A 30 18.19 15.14 13.54
N LEU A 31 17.67 13.89 13.40
CA LEU A 31 18.32 12.81 12.64
C LEU A 31 18.18 12.98 11.12
N ARG A 32 17.31 13.90 10.67
CA ARG A 32 17.09 14.20 9.26
C ARG A 32 16.73 12.95 8.44
N THR A 33 15.84 12.12 8.97
CA THR A 33 15.31 10.96 8.25
C THR A 33 14.66 11.43 6.95
N ARG A 34 15.08 10.85 5.83
CA ARG A 34 14.69 11.31 4.49
C ARG A 34 13.50 10.56 3.91
N TRP A 35 13.12 9.42 4.48
CA TRP A 35 12.06 8.58 3.96
C TRP A 35 11.32 7.87 5.09
N PHE A 36 9.99 7.91 5.03
CA PHE A 36 9.10 7.16 5.90
C PHE A 36 8.31 6.14 5.08
N SER A 37 8.32 4.87 5.50
CA SER A 37 7.61 3.78 4.85
C SER A 37 6.83 2.98 5.88
N THR A 38 5.57 2.67 5.57
CA THR A 38 4.74 1.74 6.33
C THR A 38 3.75 1.04 5.40
N GLY A 39 2.84 0.21 5.91
CA GLY A 39 1.92 -0.52 5.06
C GLY A 39 0.72 -1.10 5.80
N GLY A 40 -0.22 -1.64 5.00
CA GLY A 40 -1.53 -2.10 5.43
C GLY A 40 -1.51 -3.19 6.50
N ILE A 41 -0.51 -4.06 6.52
CA ILE A 41 -0.38 -5.05 7.60
C ILE A 41 -0.23 -4.36 8.96
N TYR A 42 0.61 -3.30 9.03
CA TYR A 42 0.82 -2.57 10.28
C TYR A 42 -0.43 -1.79 10.69
N THR A 43 -1.03 -1.06 9.76
CA THR A 43 -2.20 -0.22 10.03
C THR A 43 -3.46 -1.02 10.37
N SER A 44 -3.52 -2.27 9.95
CA SER A 44 -4.62 -3.19 10.26
C SER A 44 -4.52 -3.85 11.64
N LEU A 45 -3.42 -3.69 12.36
CA LEU A 45 -3.23 -4.34 13.67
C LEU A 45 -4.17 -3.76 14.74
N SER A 46 -4.39 -2.46 14.75
CA SER A 46 -5.27 -1.75 15.69
C SER A 46 -5.56 -0.33 15.23
N ASP A 47 -6.53 0.34 15.85
CA ASP A 47 -6.79 1.77 15.59
C ASP A 47 -5.61 2.65 16.02
N LYS A 48 -4.86 2.24 17.07
CA LYS A 48 -3.65 2.94 17.49
C LYS A 48 -2.60 2.96 16.39
N THR A 49 -2.32 1.80 15.78
CA THR A 49 -1.32 1.69 14.71
C THR A 49 -1.76 2.39 13.43
N ALA A 50 -3.05 2.37 13.10
CA ALA A 50 -3.58 3.15 11.99
C ALA A 50 -3.38 4.66 12.18
N ASN A 51 -3.77 5.18 13.35
CA ASN A 51 -3.62 6.58 13.70
C ASN A 51 -2.14 7.01 13.78
N LEU A 52 -1.26 6.14 14.29
CA LEU A 52 0.19 6.41 14.31
C LEU A 52 0.78 6.50 12.91
N ALA A 53 0.32 5.66 11.97
CA ALA A 53 0.75 5.74 10.58
C ALA A 53 0.34 7.07 9.93
N VAL A 54 -0.90 7.53 10.17
CA VAL A 54 -1.37 8.84 9.70
C VAL A 54 -0.52 9.97 10.31
N GLU A 55 -0.25 9.92 11.62
CA GLU A 55 0.62 10.88 12.30
C GLU A 55 2.01 10.92 11.68
N GLY A 56 2.64 9.75 11.50
CA GLY A 56 3.97 9.64 10.90
C GLY A 56 4.04 10.17 9.47
N MET A 57 3.02 9.88 8.63
CA MET A 57 2.92 10.41 7.27
C MET A 57 2.83 11.95 7.26
N LYS A 58 1.99 12.52 8.14
CA LYS A 58 1.85 13.98 8.27
C LYS A 58 3.16 14.62 8.73
N LYS A 59 3.78 14.05 9.76
CA LYS A 59 5.05 14.54 10.31
C LYS A 59 6.18 14.44 9.28
N ALA A 60 6.34 13.32 8.61
CA ALA A 60 7.32 13.17 7.53
C ALA A 60 7.15 14.25 6.45
N GLY A 61 5.89 14.54 6.06
CA GLY A 61 5.59 15.59 5.09
C GLY A 61 5.96 17.00 5.57
N GLN A 62 5.75 17.32 6.85
CA GLN A 62 6.14 18.62 7.44
C GLN A 62 7.66 18.87 7.35
N TYR A 63 8.46 17.80 7.44
CA TYR A 63 9.91 17.87 7.35
C TYR A 63 10.46 17.63 5.94
N GLY A 64 9.58 17.48 4.93
CA GLY A 64 9.98 17.23 3.55
C GLY A 64 10.57 15.85 3.29
N ALA A 65 10.34 14.88 4.17
CA ALA A 65 10.72 13.50 3.95
C ALA A 65 9.79 12.82 2.94
N GLY A 66 10.34 11.96 2.09
CA GLY A 66 9.56 11.12 1.17
C GLY A 66 8.69 10.12 1.94
N ARG A 67 7.55 9.74 1.37
CA ARG A 67 6.55 8.91 2.04
C ARG A 67 6.05 7.82 1.11
N SER A 68 6.19 6.57 1.55
CA SER A 68 5.64 5.43 0.82
C SER A 68 4.71 4.58 1.68
N PHE A 69 3.70 4.04 1.05
CA PHE A 69 2.73 3.15 1.67
C PHE A 69 2.49 1.92 0.77
N ASP A 70 2.60 0.73 1.36
CA ASP A 70 2.24 -0.52 0.71
C ASP A 70 0.85 -0.95 1.21
N LEU A 71 -0.13 -1.02 0.32
CA LEU A 71 -1.50 -1.43 0.65
C LEU A 71 -1.56 -2.78 1.32
N ASN A 72 -0.82 -3.74 0.81
CA ASN A 72 -0.51 -5.05 1.40
C ASN A 72 -1.67 -5.65 2.22
N TYR A 73 -2.86 -5.67 1.66
CA TYR A 73 -4.07 -6.14 2.33
C TYR A 73 -3.96 -7.62 2.70
N ARG A 74 -4.44 -7.95 3.88
CA ARG A 74 -4.45 -9.33 4.37
C ARG A 74 -5.74 -9.60 5.14
N SER A 75 -6.66 -10.32 4.52
CA SER A 75 -7.97 -10.65 5.09
C SER A 75 -7.92 -11.44 6.41
N ASN A 76 -6.81 -12.13 6.69
CA ASN A 76 -6.59 -12.81 7.97
C ASN A 76 -6.14 -11.87 9.10
N VAL A 77 -5.76 -10.63 8.79
CA VAL A 77 -5.42 -9.57 9.77
C VAL A 77 -6.58 -8.59 9.90
N GLU A 78 -7.16 -8.19 8.78
CA GLU A 78 -8.32 -7.31 8.69
C GLU A 78 -9.37 -7.93 7.77
N PRO A 79 -10.37 -8.64 8.32
CA PRO A 79 -11.40 -9.26 7.52
C PRO A 79 -12.45 -8.27 6.96
N ASP A 80 -12.57 -7.09 7.57
CA ASP A 80 -13.49 -6.04 7.11
C ASP A 80 -12.82 -5.12 6.08
N LYS A 81 -13.16 -5.35 4.80
CA LYS A 81 -12.68 -4.53 3.70
C LYS A 81 -13.09 -3.05 3.83
N ASN A 82 -14.26 -2.76 4.39
CA ASN A 82 -14.69 -1.38 4.56
C ASN A 82 -13.81 -0.64 5.55
N ARG A 83 -13.48 -1.29 6.69
CA ARG A 83 -12.53 -0.73 7.65
C ARG A 83 -11.15 -0.54 7.02
N ALA A 84 -10.66 -1.50 6.23
CA ALA A 84 -9.39 -1.35 5.51
C ALA A 84 -9.42 -0.16 4.54
N ARG A 85 -10.50 -0.01 3.77
CA ARG A 85 -10.70 1.13 2.86
C ARG A 85 -10.74 2.47 3.58
N ASP A 86 -11.43 2.55 4.72
CA ASP A 86 -11.52 3.79 5.50
C ASP A 86 -10.15 4.20 6.04
N ILE A 87 -9.38 3.27 6.62
CA ILE A 87 -8.00 3.51 7.07
C ILE A 87 -7.12 4.01 5.91
N ASN A 88 -7.15 3.32 4.78
CA ASN A 88 -6.29 3.67 3.65
C ASN A 88 -6.67 5.01 3.01
N ARG A 89 -7.97 5.37 2.98
CA ARG A 89 -8.43 6.69 2.53
C ARG A 89 -7.95 7.84 3.40
N GLU A 90 -7.68 7.60 4.67
CA GLU A 90 -7.04 8.60 5.54
C GLU A 90 -5.53 8.72 5.31
N ILE A 91 -4.86 7.63 4.94
CA ILE A 91 -3.40 7.58 4.80
C ILE A 91 -2.96 8.06 3.42
N VAL A 92 -3.58 7.58 2.34
CA VAL A 92 -3.14 7.80 0.95
C VAL A 92 -3.02 9.28 0.58
N PRO A 93 -3.87 10.22 1.07
CA PRO A 93 -3.68 11.66 0.83
C PRO A 93 -2.35 12.24 1.33
N HIS A 94 -1.61 11.50 2.14
CA HIS A 94 -0.31 11.93 2.68
C HIS A 94 0.88 11.18 2.06
N VAL A 95 0.63 10.28 1.12
CA VAL A 95 1.63 9.40 0.49
C VAL A 95 2.14 9.99 -0.82
N GLU A 96 3.40 9.78 -1.15
CA GLU A 96 3.98 10.15 -2.46
C GLU A 96 4.19 8.93 -3.35
N PHE A 97 4.49 7.78 -2.76
CA PHE A 97 4.66 6.52 -3.47
C PHE A 97 3.75 5.44 -2.89
N LEU A 98 2.71 5.09 -3.63
CA LEU A 98 1.75 4.04 -3.28
C LEU A 98 2.12 2.73 -3.97
N VAL A 99 2.11 1.63 -3.22
CA VAL A 99 2.40 0.29 -3.75
C VAL A 99 1.27 -0.66 -3.37
N GLY A 100 0.95 -1.58 -4.25
CA GLY A 100 0.00 -2.66 -3.99
C GLY A 100 -0.06 -3.62 -5.18
N ASN A 101 -0.61 -4.80 -5.00
CA ASN A 101 -1.02 -5.65 -6.11
C ASN A 101 -2.44 -5.27 -6.55
N GLN A 102 -2.94 -5.86 -7.63
CA GLN A 102 -4.28 -5.59 -8.16
C GLN A 102 -5.38 -5.77 -7.11
N ASP A 103 -5.32 -6.89 -6.38
CA ASP A 103 -6.33 -7.22 -5.38
C ASP A 103 -6.28 -6.22 -4.20
N ASP A 104 -5.10 -5.70 -3.86
CA ASP A 104 -4.95 -4.68 -2.83
C ASP A 104 -5.65 -3.38 -3.21
N PHE A 105 -5.59 -2.94 -4.49
CA PHE A 105 -6.27 -1.73 -4.94
C PHE A 105 -7.80 -1.88 -4.88
N ASP A 106 -8.34 -3.05 -5.20
CA ASP A 106 -9.77 -3.33 -5.01
C ASP A 106 -10.12 -3.47 -3.52
N ASP A 107 -9.47 -4.40 -2.84
CA ASP A 107 -9.83 -4.77 -1.47
C ASP A 107 -9.63 -3.64 -0.47
N ALA A 108 -8.52 -2.90 -0.60
CA ALA A 108 -8.09 -1.90 0.38
C ALA A 108 -8.40 -0.44 -0.01
N LEU A 109 -8.75 -0.15 -1.27
CA LEU A 109 -9.13 1.20 -1.71
C LEU A 109 -10.47 1.23 -2.46
N GLY A 110 -10.92 0.10 -2.99
CA GLY A 110 -12.20 -0.01 -3.70
C GLY A 110 -12.12 0.31 -5.19
N TYR A 111 -10.95 0.18 -5.80
CA TYR A 111 -10.77 0.32 -7.25
C TYR A 111 -10.94 -1.04 -7.93
N GLU A 112 -12.16 -1.31 -8.39
CA GLU A 112 -12.44 -2.51 -9.17
C GLU A 112 -11.72 -2.44 -10.51
N THR A 113 -10.93 -3.48 -10.81
CA THR A 113 -10.28 -3.62 -12.11
C THR A 113 -10.98 -4.68 -12.96
N GLU A 114 -10.95 -4.50 -14.26
CA GLU A 114 -11.38 -5.54 -15.17
C GLU A 114 -10.56 -6.82 -14.91
N LYS A 115 -11.26 -7.98 -14.91
CA LYS A 115 -10.59 -9.26 -14.76
C LYS A 115 -9.72 -9.53 -15.98
N VAL A 116 -8.43 -9.66 -15.75
CA VAL A 116 -7.49 -10.00 -16.82
C VAL A 116 -7.73 -11.44 -17.27
N PRO A 117 -7.95 -11.69 -18.56
CA PRO A 117 -8.03 -13.07 -19.08
C PRO A 117 -6.77 -13.86 -18.76
N LYS A 118 -6.91 -15.16 -18.48
CA LYS A 118 -5.77 -16.02 -18.07
C LYS A 118 -4.65 -16.13 -19.11
N ASP A 119 -5.01 -15.96 -20.38
CA ASP A 119 -4.14 -16.02 -21.55
C ASP A 119 -3.85 -14.65 -22.15
N ALA A 120 -4.15 -13.57 -21.42
CA ALA A 120 -3.90 -12.22 -21.89
C ALA A 120 -2.41 -11.96 -22.13
N SER A 121 -2.12 -11.20 -23.20
CA SER A 121 -0.76 -10.73 -23.44
C SER A 121 -0.34 -9.68 -22.40
N PHE A 122 0.97 -9.43 -22.30
CA PHE A 122 1.49 -8.42 -21.38
C PHE A 122 0.92 -7.02 -21.68
N GLU A 123 0.68 -6.69 -22.95
CA GLU A 123 0.11 -5.40 -23.37
C GLU A 123 -1.34 -5.23 -22.86
N VAL A 124 -2.14 -6.28 -22.86
CA VAL A 124 -3.50 -6.27 -22.32
C VAL A 124 -3.48 -6.06 -20.81
N TRP A 125 -2.57 -6.73 -20.12
CA TRP A 125 -2.33 -6.53 -18.71
C TRP A 125 -1.96 -5.07 -18.42
N LEU A 126 -0.99 -4.55 -19.17
CA LEU A 126 -0.49 -3.21 -19.01
C LEU A 126 -1.60 -2.15 -19.21
N ASP A 127 -2.44 -2.33 -20.24
CA ASP A 127 -3.57 -1.41 -20.51
C ASP A 127 -4.59 -1.38 -19.35
N ILE A 128 -4.99 -2.56 -18.86
CA ILE A 128 -5.95 -2.67 -17.74
C ILE A 128 -5.39 -2.01 -16.47
N TYR A 129 -4.14 -2.31 -16.13
CA TYR A 129 -3.51 -1.72 -14.94
C TYR A 129 -3.27 -0.23 -15.08
N THR A 130 -2.86 0.23 -16.25
CA THR A 130 -2.66 1.66 -16.51
C THR A 130 -3.95 2.47 -16.30
N LYS A 131 -5.09 1.96 -16.74
CA LYS A 131 -6.39 2.59 -16.50
C LYS A 131 -6.70 2.73 -15.01
N MET A 132 -6.49 1.67 -14.23
CA MET A 132 -6.66 1.70 -12.77
C MET A 132 -5.71 2.71 -12.12
N LEU A 133 -4.41 2.66 -12.47
CA LEU A 133 -3.39 3.55 -11.88
C LEU A 133 -3.70 5.02 -12.15
N ARG A 134 -4.16 5.35 -13.36
CA ARG A 134 -4.62 6.72 -13.71
C ARG A 134 -5.84 7.14 -12.91
N GLN A 135 -6.79 6.25 -12.66
CA GLN A 135 -7.94 6.55 -11.81
C GLN A 135 -7.50 6.85 -10.37
N VAL A 136 -6.63 6.03 -9.81
CA VAL A 136 -6.06 6.25 -8.48
C VAL A 136 -5.31 7.59 -8.41
N ALA A 137 -4.49 7.91 -9.41
CA ALA A 137 -3.77 9.18 -9.47
C ALA A 137 -4.69 10.41 -9.57
N ASN A 138 -5.79 10.30 -10.29
CA ASN A 138 -6.80 11.37 -10.39
C ASN A 138 -7.47 11.64 -9.05
N ASP A 139 -7.78 10.59 -8.28
CA ASP A 139 -8.44 10.71 -6.97
C ASP A 139 -7.46 11.16 -5.88
N TYR A 140 -6.16 10.86 -6.05
CA TYR A 140 -5.08 11.19 -5.11
C TYR A 140 -3.96 12.00 -5.79
N PRO A 141 -4.16 13.30 -6.04
CA PRO A 141 -3.21 14.13 -6.80
C PRO A 141 -1.89 14.41 -6.06
N ASN A 142 -1.78 13.99 -4.80
CA ASN A 142 -0.55 14.01 -4.01
C ASN A 142 0.45 12.90 -4.37
N LEU A 143 -0.02 11.85 -5.05
CA LEU A 143 0.83 10.75 -5.47
C LEU A 143 1.78 11.19 -6.60
N LYS A 144 3.05 10.82 -6.47
CA LYS A 144 4.07 10.99 -7.50
C LYS A 144 4.31 9.69 -8.27
N TYR A 145 4.26 8.58 -7.55
CA TYR A 145 4.49 7.24 -8.12
C TYR A 145 3.46 6.26 -7.59
N ILE A 146 3.02 5.35 -8.46
CA ILE A 146 2.17 4.23 -8.08
C ILE A 146 2.78 2.96 -8.66
N GLY A 147 3.10 1.99 -7.78
CA GLY A 147 3.67 0.70 -8.16
C GLY A 147 2.65 -0.42 -8.01
N THR A 148 2.60 -1.33 -8.99
CA THR A 148 1.83 -2.56 -8.86
C THR A 148 2.64 -3.77 -9.29
N GLN A 149 2.43 -4.88 -8.57
CA GLN A 149 3.07 -6.14 -8.86
C GLN A 149 2.16 -7.02 -9.71
N LEU A 150 2.74 -7.61 -10.74
CA LEU A 150 2.06 -8.52 -11.65
C LEU A 150 2.57 -9.93 -11.40
N ARG A 151 1.67 -10.84 -11.03
CA ARG A 151 1.99 -12.23 -10.76
C ARG A 151 1.21 -13.14 -11.68
N GLY A 152 1.89 -13.84 -12.59
CA GLY A 152 1.32 -14.87 -13.47
C GLY A 152 1.83 -16.26 -13.08
N ALA A 153 0.94 -17.18 -12.65
CA ALA A 153 1.31 -18.56 -12.43
C ALA A 153 1.32 -19.31 -13.78
N LEU A 154 2.47 -19.82 -14.21
CA LEU A 154 2.61 -20.65 -15.42
C LEU A 154 2.38 -22.14 -15.12
N SER A 155 2.80 -22.61 -13.95
CA SER A 155 2.62 -23.96 -13.45
C SER A 155 2.72 -23.96 -11.91
N ALA A 156 2.60 -25.14 -11.28
CA ALA A 156 2.80 -25.26 -9.82
C ALA A 156 4.19 -24.83 -9.36
N ASP A 157 5.21 -24.93 -10.22
CA ASP A 157 6.61 -24.69 -9.89
C ASP A 157 7.20 -23.45 -10.61
N ARG A 158 6.41 -22.77 -11.45
CA ARG A 158 6.88 -21.62 -12.25
C ARG A 158 5.91 -20.45 -12.14
N ILE A 159 6.43 -19.33 -11.66
CA ILE A 159 5.71 -18.08 -11.52
C ILE A 159 6.46 -17.01 -12.30
N ASN A 160 5.76 -16.30 -13.19
CA ASN A 160 6.24 -15.05 -13.75
C ASN A 160 5.94 -13.93 -12.76
N TRP A 161 6.94 -13.11 -12.49
CA TRP A 161 6.82 -11.97 -11.62
C TRP A 161 7.31 -10.72 -12.35
N SER A 162 6.48 -9.72 -12.42
CA SER A 162 6.77 -8.42 -13.05
C SER A 162 6.27 -7.31 -12.15
N ALA A 163 6.66 -6.09 -12.43
CA ALA A 163 6.13 -4.90 -11.77
C ALA A 163 5.89 -3.80 -12.81
N VAL A 164 4.94 -2.94 -12.50
CA VAL A 164 4.65 -1.72 -13.23
C VAL A 164 4.85 -0.55 -12.28
N LEU A 165 5.55 0.47 -12.73
CA LEU A 165 5.67 1.75 -12.05
C LEU A 165 5.04 2.83 -12.94
N TYR A 166 4.08 3.55 -12.39
CA TYR A 166 3.46 4.70 -13.01
C TYR A 166 4.02 5.97 -12.40
N ASP A 167 4.65 6.80 -13.23
CA ASP A 167 5.06 8.16 -12.90
C ASP A 167 3.89 9.10 -13.22
N VAL A 168 3.30 9.67 -12.17
CA VAL A 168 2.08 10.47 -12.28
C VAL A 168 2.33 11.80 -12.99
N GLU A 169 3.50 12.42 -12.76
CA GLU A 169 3.83 13.72 -13.35
C GLU A 169 4.03 13.63 -14.87
N SER A 170 4.73 12.60 -15.32
CA SER A 170 5.01 12.40 -16.75
C SER A 170 3.93 11.63 -17.49
N ASP A 171 2.95 11.05 -16.80
CA ASP A 171 1.93 10.10 -17.32
C ASP A 171 2.56 8.90 -18.06
N VAL A 172 3.68 8.39 -17.53
CA VAL A 172 4.45 7.27 -18.11
C VAL A 172 4.36 6.04 -17.21
N VAL A 173 4.13 4.91 -17.85
CA VAL A 173 4.15 3.57 -17.23
C VAL A 173 5.37 2.81 -17.70
#